data_da7785b87331bddafcd8788c0660837f
#
_entry.id   da7785b87331bddafcd8788c0660837f
#
_cell.length_a   1.000
_cell.length_b   1.000
_cell.length_c   1.000
_cell.angle_alpha   90.00
_cell.angle_beta   90.00
_cell.angle_gamma   90.00
#
_symmetry.space_group_name_H-M   'P 1'
#
loop_
_entity.id
_entity.type
_entity.pdbx_description
1 polymer ?
#
loop_
_entity_poly.entity_id
_entity_poly.type
_entity_poly.pdbx_seq_one_letter_code
_entity_poly.pdbx_strand_id
1 'polypeptide(L)'
;MKTSWNEITFNEFNQIIQIASADIPQSYKTVNLVSLLSGMSVDELENLPLSQFTSMSANKVIDHKDRYKVNGREYYLQADIPSIITAQYIDYHNYSQEEDKDLTKLVSCFLVPVGHKYGDGYDNEVVIRDVGNLPYMDVQAIAFFLRRQYGLFTHILIDYLKTEAKKMKSKEA
;
A
#
# COMPACT_ATOMS: atom_id res chain seq x y z
N MET A 1 12.89 19.85 -3.08
CA MET A 1 12.83 18.57 -3.82
C MET A 1 12.79 17.44 -2.81
N LYS A 2 11.91 16.46 -3.02
CA LYS A 2 11.84 15.25 -2.19
C LYS A 2 13.09 14.40 -2.43
N THR A 3 13.81 14.08 -1.37
CA THR A 3 15.11 13.37 -1.43
C THR A 3 15.06 12.03 -0.73
N SER A 4 13.98 11.74 -0.02
CA SER A 4 13.78 10.52 0.74
C SER A 4 12.49 9.82 0.33
N TRP A 5 12.49 8.49 0.28
CA TRP A 5 11.28 7.67 0.05
C TRP A 5 10.16 7.96 1.07
N ASN A 6 10.51 8.46 2.26
CA ASN A 6 9.53 8.85 3.28
C ASN A 6 8.72 10.10 2.91
N GLU A 7 9.20 10.90 1.96
CA GLU A 7 8.56 12.12 1.48
C GLU A 7 7.69 11.87 0.25
N ILE A 8 7.78 10.66 -0.34
CA ILE A 8 7.06 10.26 -1.55
C ILE A 8 5.79 9.54 -1.13
N THR A 9 4.65 10.01 -1.61
CA THR A 9 3.37 9.32 -1.41
C THR A 9 3.29 8.07 -2.29
N PHE A 10 2.38 7.17 -1.97
CA PHE A 10 2.14 5.99 -2.81
C PHE A 10 1.68 6.37 -4.23
N ASN A 11 0.86 7.41 -4.37
CA ASN A 11 0.43 7.90 -5.68
C ASN A 11 1.60 8.43 -6.51
N GLU A 12 2.50 9.20 -5.90
CA GLU A 12 3.72 9.67 -6.58
C GLU A 12 4.65 8.52 -6.97
N PHE A 13 4.76 7.49 -6.13
CA PHE A 13 5.50 6.29 -6.48
C PHE A 13 4.93 5.59 -7.72
N ASN A 14 3.61 5.44 -7.81
CA ASN A 14 2.97 4.88 -9.00
C ASN A 14 3.27 5.73 -10.26
N GLN A 15 3.27 7.05 -10.14
CA GLN A 15 3.67 7.93 -11.23
C GLN A 15 5.16 7.75 -11.61
N ILE A 16 6.05 7.57 -10.63
CA ILE A 16 7.47 7.24 -10.88
C ILE A 16 7.60 5.96 -11.71
N ILE A 17 6.86 4.90 -11.34
CA ILE A 17 6.87 3.64 -12.10
C ILE A 17 6.33 3.84 -13.52
N GLN A 18 5.24 4.59 -13.69
CA GLN A 18 4.70 4.90 -15.01
C GLN A 18 5.71 5.64 -15.89
N ILE A 19 6.38 6.66 -15.35
CA ILE A 19 7.43 7.39 -16.07
C ILE A 19 8.61 6.47 -16.42
N ALA A 20 9.05 5.64 -15.47
CA ALA A 20 10.18 4.74 -15.67
C ALA A 20 9.90 3.67 -16.74
N SER A 21 8.66 3.17 -16.82
CA SER A 21 8.22 2.14 -17.79
C SER A 21 7.78 2.71 -19.14
N ALA A 22 7.58 4.04 -19.25
CA ALA A 22 7.15 4.66 -20.50
C ALA A 22 8.17 4.46 -21.63
N ASP A 23 7.69 4.30 -22.86
CA ASP A 23 8.55 4.20 -24.05
C ASP A 23 8.93 5.59 -24.58
N ILE A 24 9.75 6.30 -23.81
CA ILE A 24 10.28 7.63 -24.13
C ILE A 24 11.80 7.67 -23.86
N PRO A 25 12.56 8.59 -24.50
CA PRO A 25 13.99 8.72 -24.25
C PRO A 25 14.34 8.94 -22.78
N GLN A 26 15.48 8.38 -22.35
CA GLN A 26 15.91 8.43 -20.94
C GLN A 26 16.05 9.86 -20.39
N SER A 27 16.45 10.82 -21.22
CA SER A 27 16.50 12.24 -20.84
C SER A 27 15.13 12.78 -20.41
N TYR A 28 14.07 12.45 -21.17
CA TYR A 28 12.71 12.87 -20.83
C TYR A 28 12.19 12.16 -19.57
N LYS A 29 12.52 10.88 -19.36
CA LYS A 29 12.20 10.19 -18.09
C LYS A 29 12.83 10.93 -16.91
N THR A 30 14.10 11.29 -17.02
CA THR A 30 14.82 12.00 -15.96
C THR A 30 14.17 13.35 -15.64
N VAL A 31 13.85 14.14 -16.65
CA VAL A 31 13.20 15.46 -16.45
C VAL A 31 11.83 15.31 -15.79
N ASN A 32 10.99 14.37 -16.27
CA ASN A 32 9.66 14.10 -15.69
C ASN A 32 9.76 13.60 -14.23
N LEU A 33 10.73 12.75 -13.90
CA LEU A 33 10.96 12.29 -12.53
C LEU A 33 11.37 13.45 -11.62
N VAL A 34 12.27 14.31 -12.07
CA VAL A 34 12.70 15.47 -11.28
C VAL A 34 11.55 16.48 -11.13
N SER A 35 10.74 16.70 -12.17
CA SER A 35 9.53 17.52 -12.11
C SER A 35 8.58 17.01 -11.02
N LEU A 36 8.24 15.72 -11.06
CA LEU A 36 7.37 15.09 -10.08
C LEU A 36 7.90 15.22 -8.64
N LEU A 37 9.19 15.00 -8.43
CA LEU A 37 9.80 14.97 -7.10
C LEU A 37 10.11 16.37 -6.55
N SER A 38 10.29 17.36 -7.40
CA SER A 38 10.56 18.74 -7.00
C SER A 38 9.31 19.61 -6.92
N GLY A 39 8.23 19.20 -7.60
CA GLY A 39 7.04 20.02 -7.81
C GLY A 39 7.26 21.17 -8.79
N MET A 40 8.42 21.21 -9.48
CA MET A 40 8.74 22.19 -10.51
C MET A 40 8.18 21.72 -11.86
N SER A 41 7.77 22.64 -12.70
CA SER A 41 7.40 22.33 -14.08
C SER A 41 8.61 21.88 -14.92
N VAL A 42 8.38 21.19 -16.02
CA VAL A 42 9.42 20.77 -16.96
C VAL A 42 10.18 21.99 -17.49
N ASP A 43 9.46 23.07 -17.84
CA ASP A 43 10.06 24.30 -18.37
C ASP A 43 11.01 24.97 -17.34
N GLU A 44 10.64 24.98 -16.06
CA GLU A 44 11.52 25.49 -15.00
C GLU A 44 12.77 24.63 -14.85
N LEU A 45 12.64 23.30 -14.98
CA LEU A 45 13.77 22.37 -14.87
C LEU A 45 14.76 22.48 -16.03
N GLU A 46 14.28 22.70 -17.25
CA GLU A 46 15.11 22.87 -18.44
C GLU A 46 16.03 24.11 -18.35
N ASN A 47 15.66 25.07 -17.52
CA ASN A 47 16.44 26.26 -17.24
C ASN A 47 17.40 26.14 -16.04
N LEU A 48 17.45 24.95 -15.35
CA LEU A 48 18.35 24.76 -14.22
C LEU A 48 19.71 24.17 -14.62
N PRO A 49 20.78 24.51 -13.89
CA PRO A 49 22.08 23.87 -14.06
C PRO A 49 22.04 22.38 -13.76
N LEU A 50 22.65 21.55 -14.59
CA LEU A 50 22.64 20.09 -14.49
C LEU A 50 23.18 19.56 -13.14
N SER A 51 24.01 20.33 -12.45
CA SER A 51 24.62 19.96 -11.17
C SER A 51 23.62 19.79 -10.00
N GLN A 52 22.38 20.25 -10.15
CA GLN A 52 21.36 20.13 -9.10
C GLN A 52 20.62 18.79 -9.11
N PHE A 53 20.83 17.95 -10.11
CA PHE A 53 20.13 16.66 -10.27
C PHE A 53 20.73 15.48 -9.51
N THR A 54 21.89 15.60 -8.88
CA THR A 54 22.71 14.45 -8.50
C THR A 54 22.57 13.92 -7.07
N SER A 55 21.64 14.40 -6.27
CA SER A 55 21.53 13.98 -4.86
C SER A 55 20.22 13.28 -4.48
N MET A 56 19.93 12.13 -5.09
CA MET A 56 18.89 11.22 -4.57
C MET A 56 19.58 9.99 -3.99
N SER A 57 19.55 9.80 -2.69
CA SER A 57 19.98 8.58 -2.03
C SER A 57 18.83 7.92 -1.28
N ALA A 58 18.69 6.62 -1.53
CA ALA A 58 17.70 5.74 -0.92
C ALA A 58 18.13 5.29 0.49
N ASN A 59 17.18 5.02 1.37
CA ASN A 59 17.06 3.84 2.23
C ASN A 59 16.73 4.08 3.69
N LYS A 60 15.55 3.56 4.08
CA LYS A 60 15.37 2.78 5.32
C LYS A 60 14.15 1.89 5.17
N VAL A 61 14.27 0.58 5.50
CA VAL A 61 13.12 -0.29 5.75
C VAL A 61 12.42 0.25 7.00
N ILE A 62 11.15 0.62 6.88
CA ILE A 62 10.34 1.13 7.99
C ILE A 62 9.37 0.03 8.38
N ASP A 63 9.30 -0.30 9.68
CA ASP A 63 8.24 -1.15 10.21
C ASP A 63 6.89 -0.42 10.14
N HIS A 64 5.80 -1.21 10.02
CA HIS A 64 4.45 -0.66 10.08
C HIS A 64 4.18 -0.05 11.46
N LYS A 65 3.29 0.94 11.48
CA LYS A 65 2.79 1.60 12.68
C LYS A 65 1.39 1.08 13.00
N ASP A 66 0.97 1.19 14.24
CA ASP A 66 -0.41 0.86 14.62
C ASP A 66 -1.42 1.95 14.21
N ARG A 67 -0.94 3.17 13.99
CA ARG A 67 -1.76 4.34 13.62
C ARG A 67 -1.13 5.17 12.52
N TYR A 68 -1.99 5.68 11.65
CA TYR A 68 -1.63 6.53 10.52
C TYR A 68 -2.49 7.78 10.50
N LYS A 69 -1.88 8.92 10.18
CA LYS A 69 -2.60 10.20 10.05
C LYS A 69 -2.37 10.77 8.66
N VAL A 70 -3.46 11.05 7.95
CA VAL A 70 -3.44 11.59 6.59
C VAL A 70 -4.67 12.47 6.37
N ASN A 71 -4.51 13.60 5.70
CA ASN A 71 -5.58 14.56 5.39
C ASN A 71 -6.44 14.96 6.62
N GLY A 72 -5.80 15.08 7.79
CA GLY A 72 -6.47 15.43 9.05
C GLY A 72 -7.28 14.30 9.69
N ARG A 73 -7.34 13.12 9.07
CA ARG A 73 -7.99 11.92 9.62
C ARG A 73 -6.97 10.98 10.23
N GLU A 74 -7.37 10.25 11.24
CA GLU A 74 -6.55 9.25 11.91
C GLU A 74 -7.16 7.86 11.70
N TYR A 75 -6.29 6.90 11.36
CA TYR A 75 -6.63 5.51 11.09
C TYR A 75 -5.84 4.60 12.01
N TYR A 76 -6.44 3.50 12.44
CA TYR A 76 -5.70 2.40 13.06
C TYR A 76 -5.57 1.23 12.09
N LEU A 77 -4.43 0.54 12.15
CA LEU A 77 -4.18 -0.68 11.39
C LEU A 77 -4.79 -1.86 12.14
N GLN A 78 -5.80 -2.50 11.55
CA GLN A 78 -6.37 -3.75 12.07
C GLN A 78 -5.45 -4.91 11.70
N ALA A 79 -4.44 -5.12 12.52
CA ALA A 79 -3.35 -6.05 12.26
C ALA A 79 -3.66 -7.49 12.69
N ASP A 80 -4.64 -7.68 13.57
CA ASP A 80 -5.05 -8.99 14.08
C ASP A 80 -6.02 -9.67 13.10
N ILE A 81 -5.47 -10.47 12.18
CA ILE A 81 -6.25 -11.18 11.15
C ILE A 81 -7.39 -12.03 11.71
N PRO A 82 -7.21 -12.78 12.82
CA PRO A 82 -8.33 -13.52 13.44
C PRO A 82 -9.50 -12.65 13.88
N SER A 83 -9.29 -11.35 14.13
CA SER A 83 -10.33 -10.42 14.58
C SER A 83 -11.04 -9.69 13.45
N ILE A 84 -10.63 -9.86 12.19
CA ILE A 84 -11.32 -9.23 11.06
C ILE A 84 -12.69 -9.83 10.85
N ILE A 85 -13.66 -9.00 10.47
CA ILE A 85 -15.01 -9.46 10.16
C ILE A 85 -15.10 -10.02 8.74
N THR A 86 -16.08 -10.88 8.50
CA THR A 86 -16.28 -11.56 7.20
C THR A 86 -16.41 -10.55 6.04
N ALA A 87 -17.10 -9.44 6.23
CA ALA A 87 -17.22 -8.40 5.19
C ALA A 87 -15.85 -7.84 4.76
N GLN A 88 -14.99 -7.53 5.72
CA GLN A 88 -13.62 -7.06 5.48
C GLN A 88 -12.79 -8.09 4.71
N TYR A 89 -12.93 -9.38 5.05
CA TYR A 89 -12.27 -10.46 4.32
C TYR A 89 -12.78 -10.58 2.88
N ILE A 90 -14.11 -10.45 2.65
CA ILE A 90 -14.72 -10.50 1.32
C ILE A 90 -14.20 -9.34 0.46
N ASP A 91 -14.17 -8.11 0.98
CA ASP A 91 -13.69 -6.95 0.24
C ASP A 91 -12.21 -7.09 -0.13
N TYR A 92 -11.37 -7.52 0.82
CA TYR A 92 -9.96 -7.81 0.54
C TYR A 92 -9.81 -8.90 -0.54
N HIS A 93 -10.60 -9.98 -0.47
CA HIS A 93 -10.54 -11.06 -1.45
C HIS A 93 -10.95 -10.54 -2.84
N ASN A 94 -12.03 -9.78 -2.94
CA ASN A 94 -12.50 -9.20 -4.21
C ASN A 94 -11.42 -8.30 -4.83
N TYR A 95 -10.86 -7.36 -4.08
CA TYR A 95 -9.78 -6.50 -4.56
C TYR A 95 -8.51 -7.27 -4.94
N SER A 96 -8.23 -8.38 -4.27
CA SER A 96 -7.06 -9.21 -4.60
C SER A 96 -7.20 -9.99 -5.92
N GLN A 97 -8.43 -10.15 -6.44
CA GLN A 97 -8.74 -10.83 -7.69
C GLN A 97 -8.86 -9.86 -8.88
N GLU A 98 -8.88 -8.54 -8.65
CA GLU A 98 -8.89 -7.57 -9.74
C GLU A 98 -7.62 -7.71 -10.60
N GLU A 99 -7.74 -7.56 -11.94
CA GLU A 99 -6.59 -7.64 -12.86
C GLU A 99 -5.56 -6.55 -12.54
N ASP A 100 -6.02 -5.35 -12.30
CA ASP A 100 -5.21 -4.22 -11.84
C ASP A 100 -5.21 -4.19 -10.30
N LYS A 101 -4.30 -4.95 -9.70
CA LYS A 101 -4.15 -5.04 -8.25
C LYS A 101 -3.81 -3.68 -7.64
N ASP A 102 -4.84 -2.93 -7.31
CA ASP A 102 -4.69 -1.64 -6.63
C ASP A 102 -4.35 -1.85 -5.15
N LEU A 103 -3.09 -1.59 -4.81
CA LEU A 103 -2.60 -1.73 -3.44
C LEU A 103 -3.31 -0.79 -2.47
N THR A 104 -3.81 0.36 -2.94
CA THR A 104 -4.57 1.29 -2.09
C THR A 104 -5.87 0.68 -1.60
N LYS A 105 -6.58 -0.04 -2.48
CA LYS A 105 -7.79 -0.78 -2.14
C LYS A 105 -7.50 -1.93 -1.15
N LEU A 106 -6.43 -2.69 -1.40
CA LEU A 106 -6.05 -3.79 -0.51
C LEU A 106 -5.69 -3.30 0.90
N VAL A 107 -4.91 -2.22 1.00
CA VAL A 107 -4.51 -1.64 2.28
C VAL A 107 -5.69 -0.96 2.98
N SER A 108 -6.61 -0.33 2.24
CA SER A 108 -7.80 0.33 2.82
C SER A 108 -8.70 -0.65 3.58
N CYS A 109 -8.71 -1.93 3.21
CA CYS A 109 -9.45 -2.94 3.96
C CYS A 109 -8.97 -3.10 5.41
N PHE A 110 -7.75 -2.68 5.74
CA PHE A 110 -7.15 -2.83 7.08
C PHE A 110 -6.92 -1.51 7.80
N LEU A 111 -7.10 -0.38 7.13
CA LEU A 111 -7.03 0.94 7.75
C LEU A 111 -8.45 1.44 8.08
N VAL A 112 -8.79 1.38 9.34
CA VAL A 112 -10.12 1.76 9.84
C VAL A 112 -10.03 3.12 10.53
N PRO A 113 -10.93 4.09 10.22
CA PRO A 113 -10.95 5.37 10.91
C PRO A 113 -11.11 5.19 12.43
N VAL A 114 -10.35 5.97 13.21
CA VAL A 114 -10.41 5.89 14.67
C VAL A 114 -11.84 6.21 15.16
N GLY A 115 -12.35 5.35 16.03
CA GLY A 115 -13.74 5.46 16.55
C GLY A 115 -14.78 4.71 15.73
N HIS A 116 -14.39 4.06 14.62
CA HIS A 116 -15.29 3.24 13.79
C HIS A 116 -14.88 1.78 13.81
N LYS A 117 -15.79 0.91 13.39
CA LYS A 117 -15.50 -0.47 13.01
C LYS A 117 -15.58 -0.60 11.50
N TYR A 118 -14.96 -1.61 10.92
CA TYR A 118 -15.03 -1.83 9.48
C TYR A 118 -16.49 -1.93 9.00
N GLY A 119 -16.83 -1.19 7.95
CA GLY A 119 -18.19 -1.10 7.41
C GLY A 119 -19.18 -0.24 8.23
N ASP A 120 -18.73 0.40 9.32
CA ASP A 120 -19.56 1.14 10.24
C ASP A 120 -19.63 2.64 9.88
N GLY A 121 -20.44 2.95 8.84
CA GLY A 121 -20.88 4.32 8.57
C GLY A 121 -19.82 5.29 8.06
N TYR A 122 -18.67 4.82 7.57
CA TYR A 122 -17.69 5.64 6.86
C TYR A 122 -17.61 5.28 5.38
N ASP A 123 -17.21 6.25 4.57
CA ASP A 123 -17.03 6.07 3.12
C ASP A 123 -15.66 5.45 2.84
N ASN A 124 -15.65 4.20 2.33
CA ASN A 124 -14.42 3.48 2.00
C ASN A 124 -13.64 4.14 0.86
N GLU A 125 -14.29 4.84 -0.06
CA GLU A 125 -13.61 5.58 -1.13
C GLU A 125 -12.74 6.71 -0.57
N VAL A 126 -13.15 7.30 0.56
CA VAL A 126 -12.33 8.28 1.28
C VAL A 126 -11.09 7.61 1.86
N VAL A 127 -11.21 6.39 2.41
CA VAL A 127 -10.06 5.64 2.95
C VAL A 127 -9.09 5.27 1.84
N ILE A 128 -9.57 4.75 0.70
CA ILE A 128 -8.76 4.41 -0.48
C ILE A 128 -7.94 5.63 -0.94
N ARG A 129 -8.61 6.77 -1.09
CA ARG A 129 -7.95 8.03 -1.47
C ARG A 129 -6.91 8.47 -0.44
N ASP A 130 -7.21 8.35 0.84
CA ASP A 130 -6.29 8.71 1.92
C ASP A 130 -5.08 7.76 1.96
N VAL A 131 -5.25 6.47 1.72
CA VAL A 131 -4.13 5.51 1.55
C VAL A 131 -3.20 5.96 0.43
N GLY A 132 -3.74 6.42 -0.70
CA GLY A 132 -2.94 6.96 -1.80
C GLY A 132 -2.09 8.18 -1.43
N ASN A 133 -2.46 8.92 -0.37
CA ASN A 133 -1.73 10.07 0.14
C ASN A 133 -0.80 9.74 1.33
N LEU A 134 -0.80 8.50 1.82
CA LEU A 134 0.20 8.06 2.81
C LEU A 134 1.61 8.04 2.18
N PRO A 135 2.66 8.23 2.99
CA PRO A 135 4.02 7.99 2.53
C PRO A 135 4.15 6.59 1.92
N TYR A 136 4.83 6.51 0.78
CA TYR A 136 5.03 5.23 0.07
C TYR A 136 5.56 4.13 0.99
N MET A 137 6.53 4.45 1.85
CA MET A 137 7.13 3.48 2.78
C MET A 137 6.12 2.97 3.82
N ASP A 138 5.20 3.81 4.28
CA ASP A 138 4.14 3.39 5.20
C ASP A 138 3.19 2.38 4.51
N VAL A 139 2.78 2.63 3.26
CA VAL A 139 1.94 1.71 2.49
C VAL A 139 2.67 0.39 2.22
N GLN A 140 3.96 0.44 1.87
CA GLN A 140 4.77 -0.77 1.66
C GLN A 140 4.95 -1.58 2.94
N ALA A 141 5.19 -0.92 4.08
CA ALA A 141 5.31 -1.60 5.37
C ALA A 141 4.01 -2.32 5.75
N ILE A 142 2.85 -1.67 5.56
CA ILE A 142 1.54 -2.29 5.78
C ILE A 142 1.35 -3.48 4.83
N ALA A 143 1.58 -3.30 3.54
CA ALA A 143 1.39 -4.36 2.54
C ALA A 143 2.28 -5.58 2.81
N PHE A 144 3.55 -5.36 3.16
CA PHE A 144 4.48 -6.43 3.52
C PHE A 144 4.02 -7.17 4.79
N PHE A 145 3.61 -6.42 5.81
CA PHE A 145 3.06 -6.98 7.04
C PHE A 145 1.82 -7.84 6.75
N LEU A 146 0.84 -7.32 6.00
CA LEU A 146 -0.37 -8.03 5.65
C LEU A 146 -0.07 -9.32 4.85
N ARG A 147 0.83 -9.25 3.86
CA ARG A 147 1.26 -10.42 3.10
C ARG A 147 1.82 -11.51 4.01
N ARG A 148 2.63 -11.13 5.00
CA ARG A 148 3.19 -12.07 5.98
C ARG A 148 2.10 -12.69 6.84
N GLN A 149 1.16 -11.89 7.37
CA GLN A 149 0.06 -12.36 8.20
C GLN A 149 -0.89 -13.28 7.44
N TYR A 150 -1.27 -12.92 6.20
CA TYR A 150 -2.11 -13.76 5.35
C TYR A 150 -1.44 -15.07 4.97
N GLY A 151 -0.15 -15.07 4.69
CA GLY A 151 0.61 -16.29 4.45
C GLY A 151 0.53 -17.24 5.65
N LEU A 152 0.72 -16.73 6.85
CA LEU A 152 0.60 -17.51 8.09
C LEU A 152 -0.84 -18.03 8.30
N PHE A 153 -1.85 -17.18 8.10
CA PHE A 153 -3.26 -17.55 8.26
C PHE A 153 -3.67 -18.64 7.26
N THR A 154 -3.26 -18.53 6.01
CA THR A 154 -3.56 -19.52 4.98
C THR A 154 -2.98 -20.90 5.35
N HIS A 155 -1.76 -20.96 5.87
CA HIS A 155 -1.14 -22.19 6.35
C HIS A 155 -1.90 -22.81 7.53
N ILE A 156 -2.26 -22.01 8.53
CA ILE A 156 -3.04 -22.46 9.70
C ILE A 156 -4.40 -23.02 9.26
N LEU A 157 -5.10 -22.35 8.35
CA LEU A 157 -6.39 -22.79 7.83
C LEU A 157 -6.27 -24.11 7.07
N ILE A 158 -5.27 -24.27 6.20
CA ILE A 158 -5.01 -25.50 5.46
C ILE A 158 -4.72 -26.66 6.41
N ASP A 159 -3.92 -26.45 7.45
CA ASP A 159 -3.58 -27.49 8.41
C ASP A 159 -4.78 -27.87 9.28
N TYR A 160 -5.61 -26.90 9.66
CA TYR A 160 -6.88 -27.16 10.35
C TYR A 160 -7.82 -28.01 9.48
N LEU A 161 -8.04 -27.61 8.22
CA LEU A 161 -8.90 -28.36 7.29
C LEU A 161 -8.41 -29.78 7.05
N LYS A 162 -7.10 -30.00 6.90
CA LYS A 162 -6.51 -31.34 6.79
C LYS A 162 -6.74 -32.18 8.03
N THR A 163 -6.69 -31.58 9.21
CA THR A 163 -6.89 -32.24 10.49
C THR A 163 -8.37 -32.68 10.66
N GLU A 164 -9.29 -31.76 10.33
CA GLU A 164 -10.73 -32.08 10.38
C GLU A 164 -11.13 -33.15 9.34
N ALA A 165 -10.59 -33.10 8.14
CA ALA A 165 -10.83 -34.14 7.13
C ALA A 165 -10.31 -35.50 7.55
N LYS A 166 -9.19 -35.61 8.28
CA LYS A 166 -8.71 -36.86 8.88
C LYS A 166 -9.66 -37.40 9.97
N LYS A 167 -10.17 -36.50 10.84
CA LYS A 167 -11.13 -36.89 11.90
C LYS A 167 -12.45 -37.42 11.33
N MET A 168 -12.94 -36.82 10.23
CA MET A 168 -14.16 -37.32 9.57
C MET A 168 -13.97 -38.73 9.00
N LYS A 169 -12.85 -38.96 8.27
CA LYS A 169 -12.51 -40.28 7.73
C LYS A 169 -12.34 -41.35 8.80
N SER A 170 -11.86 -40.99 9.99
CA SER A 170 -11.70 -41.95 11.11
C SER A 170 -12.99 -42.25 11.85
N LYS A 171 -14.10 -41.54 11.61
CA LYS A 171 -15.43 -41.82 12.18
C LYS A 171 -16.30 -42.69 11.27
N GLU A 172 -15.93 -42.81 9.99
CA GLU A 172 -16.63 -43.63 8.99
C GLU A 172 -16.04 -45.04 8.82
N ALA A 173 -14.92 -45.33 9.49
CA ALA A 173 -14.25 -46.64 9.52
C ALA A 173 -14.48 -47.33 10.84
#